data_e5a55a07060cc0ef65ca126329127c9c
#
_entry.id   e5a55a07060cc0ef65ca126329127c9c
#
_cell.length_a   1.000
_cell.length_b   1.000
_cell.length_c   1.000
_cell.angle_alpha   90.00
_cell.angle_beta   90.00
_cell.angle_gamma   90.00
#
_symmetry.space_group_name_H-M   'P 1'
#
loop_
_entity.id
_entity.type
_entity.pdbx_description
1 polymer ?
#
loop_
_entity_poly.entity_id
_entity_poly.type
_entity_poly.pdbx_seq_one_letter_code
_entity_poly.pdbx_strand_id
1 'polypeptide(L)'
;VIYDLYTGTGTIAQMLSPVASKVIGVEIVAEAVEAAKKNAAQNGLTNCEFIADDVLKALDNIEIKPDFIVLDPPRDGIHPKALEKIIDYGVDRMVYISCKPTSLARDLVTLQERGYKVEKCCCVDMFPNTGHVECVVLLTKVHK
;
A
#
# COMPACT_ATOMS: atom_id res chain seq x y z
N VAL A 1 12.33 4.19 4.96
CA VAL A 1 11.10 4.90 4.56
C VAL A 1 10.07 3.91 4.03
N ILE A 2 8.86 3.99 4.53
CA ILE A 2 7.75 3.14 4.10
C ILE A 2 6.69 4.00 3.42
N TYR A 3 6.21 3.56 2.26
CA TYR A 3 5.01 4.13 1.65
C TYR A 3 3.81 3.26 2.00
N ASP A 4 2.74 3.89 2.48
CA ASP A 4 1.44 3.27 2.68
C ASP A 4 0.47 3.87 1.65
N LEU A 5 0.40 3.23 0.49
CA LEU A 5 -0.41 3.72 -0.62
C LEU A 5 -1.84 3.23 -0.48
N TYR A 6 -2.78 4.15 -0.69
CA TYR A 6 -4.21 3.96 -0.38
C TYR A 6 -4.41 3.82 1.14
N THR A 7 -3.82 4.76 1.88
CA THR A 7 -3.69 4.65 3.35
C THR A 7 -5.02 4.74 4.12
N GLY A 8 -6.07 5.26 3.51
CA GLY A 8 -7.36 5.48 4.19
C GLY A 8 -7.19 6.43 5.38
N THR A 9 -7.62 6.00 6.55
CA THR A 9 -7.48 6.76 7.80
C THR A 9 -6.12 6.57 8.48
N GLY A 10 -5.17 5.93 7.81
CA GLY A 10 -3.79 5.84 8.26
C GLY A 10 -3.51 4.77 9.31
N THR A 11 -4.38 3.79 9.48
CA THR A 11 -4.21 2.74 10.51
C THR A 11 -2.92 1.94 10.29
N ILE A 12 -2.69 1.46 9.08
CA ILE A 12 -1.50 0.66 8.76
C ILE A 12 -0.24 1.52 8.89
N ALA A 13 -0.27 2.75 8.38
CA ALA A 13 0.85 3.68 8.50
C ALA A 13 1.26 3.88 9.96
N GLN A 14 0.29 4.07 10.84
CA GLN A 14 0.55 4.25 12.26
C GLN A 14 1.12 2.99 12.91
N MET A 15 0.63 1.81 12.52
CA MET A 15 1.15 0.53 13.02
C MET A 15 2.60 0.30 12.59
N LEU A 16 2.99 0.79 11.42
CA LEU A 16 4.35 0.65 10.90
C LEU A 16 5.31 1.73 11.41
N SER A 17 4.79 2.79 11.98
CA SER A 17 5.58 3.93 12.48
C SER A 17 6.74 3.52 13.41
N PRO A 18 6.56 2.56 14.36
CA PRO A 18 7.65 2.20 15.27
C PRO A 18 8.87 1.55 14.59
N VAL A 19 8.69 0.96 13.41
CA VAL A 19 9.77 0.25 12.69
C VAL A 19 10.30 1.04 11.51
N ALA A 20 9.88 2.28 11.33
CA ALA A 20 10.27 3.13 10.21
C ALA A 20 10.88 4.44 10.69
N SER A 21 11.80 4.99 9.91
CA SER A 21 12.26 6.37 10.14
C SER A 21 11.18 7.35 9.71
N LYS A 22 10.45 7.04 8.65
CA LYS A 22 9.33 7.83 8.14
C LYS A 22 8.34 6.94 7.40
N VAL A 23 7.05 7.21 7.61
CA VAL A 23 5.97 6.59 6.84
C VAL A 23 5.23 7.69 6.09
N ILE A 24 5.06 7.50 4.77
CA ILE A 24 4.30 8.41 3.92
C ILE A 24 3.04 7.69 3.45
N GLY A 25 1.89 8.17 3.91
CA GLY A 25 0.59 7.65 3.50
C GLY A 25 -0.02 8.53 2.41
N VAL A 26 -0.57 7.91 1.38
CA VAL A 26 -1.24 8.60 0.29
C VAL A 26 -2.67 8.11 0.18
N GLU A 27 -3.62 9.04 0.11
CA GLU A 27 -5.05 8.76 0.01
C GLU A 27 -5.74 9.88 -0.76
N ILE A 28 -6.64 9.51 -1.69
CA ILE A 28 -7.35 10.48 -2.51
C ILE A 28 -8.49 11.19 -1.74
N VAL A 29 -9.07 10.54 -0.73
CA VAL A 29 -10.17 11.11 0.04
C VAL A 29 -9.63 12.06 1.10
N ALA A 30 -9.84 13.37 0.91
CA ALA A 30 -9.28 14.39 1.78
C ALA A 30 -9.72 14.25 3.25
N GLU A 31 -10.97 13.88 3.49
CA GLU A 31 -11.50 13.68 4.84
C GLU A 31 -10.79 12.52 5.57
N ALA A 32 -10.47 11.46 4.84
CA ALA A 32 -9.70 10.34 5.39
C ALA A 32 -8.29 10.76 5.76
N VAL A 33 -7.65 11.59 4.94
CA VAL A 33 -6.31 12.14 5.21
C VAL A 33 -6.33 13.02 6.46
N GLU A 34 -7.32 13.87 6.61
CA GLU A 34 -7.45 14.71 7.81
C GLU A 34 -7.66 13.86 9.06
N ALA A 35 -8.46 12.79 8.98
CA ALA A 35 -8.62 11.84 10.07
C ALA A 35 -7.30 11.13 10.39
N ALA A 36 -6.53 10.75 9.38
CA ALA A 36 -5.22 10.12 9.56
C ALA A 36 -4.24 11.04 10.29
N LYS A 37 -4.17 12.30 9.88
CA LYS A 37 -3.32 13.31 10.54
C LYS A 37 -3.69 13.49 12.01
N LYS A 38 -5.00 13.61 12.27
CA LYS A 38 -5.52 13.78 13.62
C LYS A 38 -5.20 12.57 14.51
N ASN A 39 -5.46 11.37 13.98
CA ASN A 39 -5.22 10.13 14.72
C ASN A 39 -3.72 9.94 15.04
N ALA A 40 -2.85 10.21 14.08
CA ALA A 40 -1.40 10.14 14.31
C ALA A 40 -0.95 11.14 15.38
N ALA A 41 -1.44 12.37 15.35
CA ALA A 41 -1.13 13.39 16.34
C ALA A 41 -1.62 12.97 17.74
N GLN A 42 -2.83 12.43 17.85
CA GLN A 42 -3.39 11.95 19.12
C GLN A 42 -2.57 10.80 19.72
N ASN A 43 -1.99 9.96 18.84
CA ASN A 43 -1.16 8.84 19.26
C ASN A 43 0.32 9.23 19.47
N GLY A 44 0.65 10.51 19.36
CA GLY A 44 2.01 11.01 19.58
C GLY A 44 3.01 10.61 18.50
N LEU A 45 2.54 10.25 17.30
CA LEU A 45 3.41 9.84 16.22
C LEU A 45 3.89 11.05 15.42
N THR A 46 5.21 11.19 15.31
CA THR A 46 5.83 12.34 14.63
C THR A 46 6.45 12.01 13.28
N ASN A 47 6.50 10.72 12.92
CA ASN A 47 7.16 10.24 11.71
C ASN A 47 6.19 9.77 10.61
N CYS A 48 4.89 10.07 10.75
CA CYS A 48 3.89 9.81 9.73
C CYS A 48 3.53 11.10 9.00
N GLU A 49 3.61 11.08 7.67
CA GLU A 49 3.17 12.15 6.79
C GLU A 49 2.04 11.62 5.92
N PHE A 50 0.96 12.39 5.79
CA PHE A 50 -0.19 11.99 4.99
C PHE A 50 -0.45 13.01 3.89
N ILE A 51 -0.65 12.52 2.65
CA ILE A 51 -0.83 13.32 1.46
C ILE A 51 -2.21 13.02 0.86
N ALA A 52 -3.02 14.07 0.70
CA ALA A 52 -4.33 13.98 0.06
C ALA A 52 -4.18 14.22 -1.45
N ASP A 53 -4.00 13.14 -2.19
CA ASP A 53 -3.89 13.19 -3.66
C ASP A 53 -4.14 11.81 -4.25
N ASP A 54 -4.35 11.78 -5.56
CA ASP A 54 -4.32 10.55 -6.34
C ASP A 54 -2.92 9.91 -6.27
N VAL A 55 -2.85 8.60 -6.07
CA VAL A 55 -1.56 7.90 -5.93
C VAL A 55 -0.67 8.13 -7.15
N LEU A 56 -1.23 8.07 -8.35
CA LEU A 56 -0.46 8.27 -9.58
C LEU A 56 0.22 9.64 -9.62
N LYS A 57 -0.48 10.68 -9.17
CA LYS A 57 0.07 12.05 -9.11
C LYS A 57 1.02 12.24 -7.96
N ALA A 58 0.67 11.72 -6.79
CA ALA A 58 1.48 11.87 -5.58
C ALA A 58 2.87 11.28 -5.77
N LEU A 59 2.98 10.13 -6.42
CA LEU A 59 4.26 9.48 -6.67
C LEU A 59 5.24 10.32 -7.49
N ASP A 60 4.74 11.24 -8.32
CA ASP A 60 5.59 12.15 -9.08
C ASP A 60 6.17 13.29 -8.21
N ASN A 61 5.56 13.57 -7.08
CA ASN A 61 5.88 14.72 -6.23
C ASN A 61 6.61 14.36 -4.93
N ILE A 62 6.70 13.08 -4.59
CA ILE A 62 7.39 12.64 -3.37
C ILE A 62 8.87 12.44 -3.70
N GLU A 63 9.73 13.22 -3.03
CA GLU A 63 11.17 13.17 -3.29
C GLU A 63 11.88 12.00 -2.57
N ILE A 64 11.43 11.67 -1.35
CA ILE A 64 12.04 10.62 -0.54
C ILE A 64 11.58 9.26 -1.05
N LYS A 65 12.52 8.42 -1.48
CA LYS A 65 12.21 7.10 -2.03
C LYS A 65 11.94 6.07 -0.95
N PRO A 66 11.04 5.10 -1.20
CA PRO A 66 10.72 4.08 -0.22
C PRO A 66 11.73 2.94 -0.21
N ASP A 67 11.83 2.29 0.94
CA ASP A 67 12.52 0.99 1.10
C ASP A 67 11.51 -0.16 1.10
N PHE A 68 10.27 0.15 1.44
CA PHE A 68 9.18 -0.82 1.56
C PHE A 68 7.86 -0.14 1.19
N ILE A 69 6.98 -0.87 0.52
CA ILE A 69 5.68 -0.34 0.08
C ILE A 69 4.56 -1.26 0.55
N VAL A 70 3.53 -0.67 1.16
CA VAL A 70 2.26 -1.33 1.46
C VAL A 70 1.22 -0.80 0.49
N LEU A 71 0.47 -1.71 -0.12
CA LEU A 71 -0.57 -1.43 -1.09
C LEU A 71 -1.91 -1.95 -0.54
N ASP A 72 -2.87 -1.05 -0.34
CA ASP A 72 -4.23 -1.41 0.07
C ASP A 72 -5.24 -0.76 -0.88
N PRO A 73 -5.21 -1.12 -2.17
CA PRO A 73 -5.99 -0.44 -3.19
C PRO A 73 -7.49 -0.73 -3.08
N PRO A 74 -8.32 0.07 -3.78
CA PRO A 74 -9.76 -0.19 -3.86
C PRO A 74 -10.06 -1.51 -4.59
N ARG A 75 -11.32 -1.91 -4.60
CA ARG A 75 -11.78 -3.19 -5.17
C ARG A 75 -11.34 -3.41 -6.62
N ASP A 76 -11.24 -2.35 -7.40
CA ASP A 76 -10.84 -2.43 -8.82
C ASP A 76 -9.34 -2.67 -9.01
N GLY A 77 -8.57 -2.70 -7.93
CA GLY A 77 -7.12 -2.86 -7.98
C GLY A 77 -6.40 -1.54 -8.25
N ILE A 78 -5.15 -1.65 -8.69
CA ILE A 78 -4.30 -0.51 -8.93
C ILE A 78 -4.39 -0.09 -10.41
N HIS A 79 -4.50 1.22 -10.67
CA HIS A 79 -4.43 1.74 -12.03
C HIS A 79 -3.11 1.29 -12.68
N PRO A 80 -3.13 0.79 -13.93
CA PRO A 80 -1.92 0.25 -14.57
C PRO A 80 -0.73 1.21 -14.57
N LYS A 81 -0.94 2.50 -14.80
CA LYS A 81 0.14 3.50 -14.76
C LYS A 81 0.72 3.70 -13.35
N ALA A 82 -0.12 3.65 -12.33
CA ALA A 82 0.33 3.73 -10.94
C ALA A 82 1.12 2.48 -10.57
N LEU A 83 0.67 1.30 -10.98
CA LEU A 83 1.37 0.03 -10.73
C LEU A 83 2.77 0.03 -11.35
N GLU A 84 2.91 0.54 -12.58
CA GLU A 84 4.21 0.68 -13.23
C GLU A 84 5.16 1.59 -12.44
N LYS A 85 4.68 2.73 -11.95
CA LYS A 85 5.50 3.64 -11.13
C LYS A 85 5.91 2.99 -9.81
N ILE A 86 5.02 2.24 -9.18
CA ILE A 86 5.31 1.51 -7.94
C ILE A 86 6.41 0.48 -8.18
N ILE A 87 6.31 -0.27 -9.26
CA ILE A 87 7.30 -1.28 -9.64
C ILE A 87 8.65 -0.64 -9.92
N ASP A 88 8.66 0.52 -10.57
CA ASP A 88 9.89 1.23 -10.95
C ASP A 88 10.74 1.68 -9.75
N TYR A 89 10.17 1.80 -8.56
CA TYR A 89 10.96 2.03 -7.35
C TYR A 89 11.93 0.90 -7.04
N GLY A 90 11.62 -0.32 -7.48
CA GLY A 90 12.50 -1.47 -7.31
C GLY A 90 12.74 -1.89 -5.88
N VAL A 91 11.78 -1.65 -4.98
CA VAL A 91 11.90 -2.08 -3.57
C VAL A 91 12.03 -3.60 -3.49
N ASP A 92 12.77 -4.10 -2.51
CA ASP A 92 12.99 -5.53 -2.35
C ASP A 92 11.72 -6.27 -1.90
N ARG A 93 10.85 -5.61 -1.16
CA ARG A 93 9.63 -6.21 -0.62
C ARG A 93 8.46 -5.24 -0.67
N MET A 94 7.29 -5.78 -0.98
CA MET A 94 6.00 -5.08 -0.88
C MET A 94 4.96 -5.99 -0.26
N VAL A 95 3.96 -5.40 0.36
CA VAL A 95 2.75 -6.09 0.81
C VAL A 95 1.56 -5.55 0.04
N TYR A 96 0.78 -6.43 -0.54
CA TYR A 96 -0.46 -6.10 -1.24
C TYR A 96 -1.63 -6.65 -0.43
N ILE A 97 -2.53 -5.77 0.01
CA ILE A 97 -3.74 -6.13 0.75
C ILE A 97 -4.91 -5.95 -0.21
N SER A 98 -5.62 -7.04 -0.50
CA SER A 98 -6.71 -7.02 -1.48
C SER A 98 -8.03 -7.49 -0.87
N CYS A 99 -9.10 -6.77 -1.17
CA CYS A 99 -10.47 -7.19 -0.83
C CYS A 99 -11.18 -7.89 -2.01
N LYS A 100 -10.52 -8.01 -3.17
CA LYS A 100 -11.10 -8.63 -4.36
C LYS A 100 -10.08 -9.51 -5.09
N PRO A 101 -10.23 -10.84 -5.00
CA PRO A 101 -9.25 -11.77 -5.57
C PRO A 101 -9.02 -11.60 -7.09
N THR A 102 -10.03 -11.23 -7.86
CA THR A 102 -9.89 -11.05 -9.31
C THR A 102 -8.99 -9.86 -9.68
N SER A 103 -9.12 -8.74 -8.96
CA SER A 103 -8.25 -7.58 -9.17
C SER A 103 -6.82 -7.86 -8.73
N LEU A 104 -6.67 -8.57 -7.61
CA LEU A 104 -5.37 -9.02 -7.12
C LEU A 104 -4.67 -9.90 -8.16
N ALA A 105 -5.37 -10.90 -8.72
CA ALA A 105 -4.80 -11.79 -9.72
C ALA A 105 -4.30 -11.02 -10.95
N ARG A 106 -5.07 -10.04 -11.42
CA ARG A 106 -4.67 -9.18 -12.54
C ARG A 106 -3.40 -8.39 -12.22
N ASP A 107 -3.33 -7.76 -11.06
CA ASP A 107 -2.16 -6.97 -10.68
C ASP A 107 -0.94 -7.85 -10.43
N LEU A 108 -1.13 -9.07 -9.90
CA LEU A 108 -0.05 -10.04 -9.69
C LEU A 108 0.60 -10.48 -11.01
N VAL A 109 -0.17 -10.59 -12.10
CA VAL A 109 0.39 -10.91 -13.42
C VAL A 109 1.45 -9.88 -13.79
N THR A 110 1.13 -8.59 -13.70
CA THR A 110 2.07 -7.51 -14.01
C THR A 110 3.27 -7.53 -13.08
N LEU A 111 3.04 -7.70 -11.78
CA LEU A 111 4.13 -7.75 -10.78
C LEU A 111 5.09 -8.91 -11.06
N GLN A 112 4.56 -10.09 -11.38
CA GLN A 112 5.38 -11.25 -11.68
C GLN A 112 6.17 -11.09 -12.99
N GLU A 113 5.56 -10.52 -14.01
CA GLU A 113 6.24 -10.21 -15.28
C GLU A 113 7.38 -9.21 -15.09
N ARG A 114 7.25 -8.31 -14.11
CA ARG A 114 8.24 -7.27 -13.82
C ARG A 114 9.24 -7.66 -12.72
N GLY A 115 9.30 -8.94 -12.34
CA GLY A 115 10.36 -9.46 -11.49
C GLY A 115 10.03 -9.61 -10.01
N TYR A 116 8.77 -9.57 -9.64
CA TYR A 116 8.32 -9.87 -8.28
C TYR A 116 7.76 -11.28 -8.21
N LYS A 117 7.95 -11.94 -7.07
CA LYS A 117 7.33 -13.23 -6.79
C LYS A 117 6.48 -13.16 -5.53
N VAL A 118 5.44 -13.97 -5.48
CA VAL A 118 4.65 -14.16 -4.27
C VAL A 118 5.44 -15.03 -3.31
N GLU A 119 5.89 -14.44 -2.20
CA GLU A 119 6.62 -15.15 -1.16
C GLU A 119 5.67 -15.84 -0.18
N LYS A 120 4.63 -15.12 0.22
CA LYS A 120 3.58 -15.61 1.12
C LYS A 120 2.24 -15.01 0.72
N CYS A 121 1.18 -15.79 0.88
CA CYS A 121 -0.19 -15.32 0.71
C CYS A 121 -1.04 -15.86 1.85
N CYS A 122 -1.77 -14.96 2.50
CA CYS A 122 -2.71 -15.30 3.56
C CYS A 122 -4.07 -14.71 3.21
N CYS A 123 -5.11 -15.54 3.16
CA CYS A 123 -6.48 -15.08 2.92
C CYS A 123 -7.28 -15.20 4.20
N VAL A 124 -7.98 -14.12 4.56
CA VAL A 124 -8.79 -14.04 5.77
C VAL A 124 -10.23 -13.81 5.37
N ASP A 125 -11.13 -14.66 5.84
CA ASP A 125 -12.57 -14.50 5.65
C ASP A 125 -13.10 -13.53 6.72
N MET A 126 -13.13 -12.24 6.35
CA MET A 126 -13.54 -11.17 7.27
C MET A 126 -15.04 -11.17 7.55
N PHE A 127 -15.83 -11.69 6.62
CA PHE A 127 -17.30 -11.70 6.71
C PHE A 127 -17.81 -13.07 6.29
N PRO A 128 -17.86 -14.05 7.23
CA PRO A 128 -18.33 -15.40 6.92
C PRO A 128 -19.70 -15.39 6.23
N ASN A 129 -19.85 -16.23 5.20
CA ASN A 129 -21.06 -16.38 4.38
C ASN A 129 -21.37 -15.21 3.42
N THR A 130 -20.45 -14.25 3.25
CA THR A 130 -20.69 -13.11 2.36
C THR A 130 -19.84 -13.14 1.07
N GLY A 131 -18.86 -14.03 0.96
CA GLY A 131 -17.93 -14.06 -0.17
C GLY A 131 -16.88 -12.94 -0.14
N HIS A 132 -16.80 -12.16 0.92
CA HIS A 132 -15.78 -11.12 1.08
C HIS A 132 -14.56 -11.68 1.78
N VAL A 133 -13.45 -11.78 1.03
CA VAL A 133 -12.18 -12.32 1.51
C VAL A 133 -11.10 -11.26 1.37
N GLU A 134 -10.37 -11.00 2.46
CA GLU A 134 -9.15 -10.19 2.43
C GLU A 134 -7.96 -11.09 2.17
N CYS A 135 -7.14 -10.74 1.20
CA CYS A 135 -5.89 -11.44 0.91
C CYS A 135 -4.71 -10.51 1.18
N VAL A 136 -3.75 -11.00 1.96
CA VAL A 136 -2.50 -10.30 2.22
C VAL A 136 -1.38 -11.05 1.52
N VAL A 137 -0.69 -10.39 0.61
CA VAL A 137 0.36 -11.00 -0.21
C VAL A 137 1.67 -10.31 0.05
N LEU A 138 2.69 -11.07 0.46
CA LEU A 138 4.06 -10.59 0.52
C LEU A 138 4.74 -10.88 -0.82
N LEU A 139 5.24 -9.83 -1.44
CA LEU A 139 5.96 -9.87 -2.71
C LEU A 139 7.43 -9.56 -2.48
N THR A 140 8.30 -10.34 -3.09
CA THR A 140 9.75 -10.10 -3.04
C THR A 140 10.31 -9.98 -4.44
N LYS A 141 11.25 -9.05 -4.60
CA LYS A 141 11.93 -8.85 -5.88
C LYS A 141 12.86 -10.02 -6.15
N VAL A 142 12.78 -10.55 -7.38
CA VAL A 142 13.68 -11.61 -7.80
C VAL A 142 14.99 -10.95 -8.29
N HIS A 143 16.08 -11.26 -7.59
CA HIS A 143 17.41 -10.83 -7.99
C HIS A 143 18.04 -11.92 -8.86
N LYS A 144 18.45 -11.53 -10.05
CA LYS A 144 19.17 -12.42 -10.97
C LYS A 144 20.65 -12.14 -10.92
#